data_157da2de5f8d87729c84bb5496b08c57
#
_entry.id   157da2de5f8d87729c84bb5496b08c57
#
_cell.length_a   1.000
_cell.length_b   1.000
_cell.length_c   1.000
_cell.angle_alpha   90.00
_cell.angle_beta   90.00
_cell.angle_gamma   90.00
#
_symmetry.space_group_name_H-M   'P 1'
#
loop_
_entity.id
_entity.type
_entity.pdbx_description
1 polymer ?
#
loop_
_entity_poly.entity_id
_entity_poly.type
_entity_poly.pdbx_seq_one_letter_code
_entity_poly.pdbx_strand_id
1 'polypeptide(L)'
;GGSKAQLKAENDSLLMELTQRKAELDEMMGTFNDISEGFRQINAAESRVDLQRGAVAEGSLNAKQQIASDIEFIRKQMEENKEQIAKLQAMLKNSKTNSSQLKKAVESLTQELNAKTQRIEELQAELASKNIRIQELDAAVTDLNAVKSELTAENEAKAKTVAEQDKALNTAWFVFGTKKELKDQKILSGSGLFKKGSVLKDGDINKDYFTQIDIRTTKEIKLYSKDADVLTTHPTGS
;
A
#
# COMPACT_ATOMS: atom_id res chain seq x y z
N GLY A 1 0.94 5.86 53.60
CA GLY A 1 0.39 5.40 52.31
C GLY A 1 0.64 6.35 51.16
N GLY A 2 0.87 7.66 51.39
CA GLY A 2 1.07 8.65 50.32
C GLY A 2 2.39 8.50 49.55
N SER A 3 3.45 8.09 50.23
CA SER A 3 4.76 8.02 49.59
C SER A 3 4.91 6.84 48.60
N LYS A 4 4.24 5.71 48.83
CA LYS A 4 4.22 4.58 47.89
C LYS A 4 3.44 4.89 46.61
N ALA A 5 2.28 5.53 46.75
CA ALA A 5 1.46 5.94 45.59
C ALA A 5 2.16 7.01 44.76
N GLN A 6 2.86 7.93 45.43
CA GLN A 6 3.63 8.98 44.76
C GLN A 6 4.83 8.41 44.02
N LEU A 7 5.59 7.48 44.60
CA LEU A 7 6.69 6.77 43.95
C LEU A 7 6.24 5.95 42.76
N LYS A 8 5.07 5.29 42.88
CA LYS A 8 4.48 4.54 41.78
C LYS A 8 4.10 5.46 40.63
N ALA A 9 3.45 6.60 40.93
CA ALA A 9 3.07 7.59 39.93
C ALA A 9 4.31 8.18 39.22
N GLU A 10 5.38 8.50 39.97
CA GLU A 10 6.65 8.98 39.41
C GLU A 10 7.31 7.92 38.52
N ASN A 11 7.31 6.65 38.96
CA ASN A 11 7.87 5.54 38.21
C ASN A 11 7.10 5.28 36.90
N ASP A 12 5.76 5.29 36.96
CA ASP A 12 4.92 5.14 35.80
C ASP A 12 5.13 6.30 34.80
N SER A 13 5.27 7.54 35.31
CA SER A 13 5.57 8.71 34.49
C SER A 13 6.93 8.60 33.80
N LEU A 14 7.98 8.14 34.51
CA LEU A 14 9.31 7.91 33.94
C LEU A 14 9.29 6.81 32.86
N LEU A 15 8.55 5.72 33.10
CA LEU A 15 8.39 4.65 32.11
C LEU A 15 7.71 5.14 30.84
N MET A 16 6.65 5.95 30.98
CA MET A 16 5.99 6.58 29.82
C MET A 16 6.92 7.49 29.06
N GLU A 17 7.72 8.31 29.74
CA GLU A 17 8.69 9.20 29.12
C GLU A 17 9.78 8.42 28.37
N LEU A 18 10.32 7.36 28.96
CA LEU A 18 11.30 6.47 28.32
C LEU A 18 10.72 5.79 27.07
N THR A 19 9.49 5.31 27.14
CA THR A 19 8.80 4.68 26.01
C THR A 19 8.61 5.68 24.89
N GLN A 20 8.20 6.91 25.20
CA GLN A 20 8.02 7.98 24.21
C GLN A 20 9.35 8.37 23.54
N ARG A 21 10.41 8.52 24.32
CA ARG A 21 11.75 8.83 23.78
C ARG A 21 12.27 7.72 22.87
N LYS A 22 12.04 6.46 23.24
CA LYS A 22 12.40 5.32 22.41
C LYS A 22 11.64 5.33 21.08
N ALA A 23 10.34 5.59 21.11
CA ALA A 23 9.52 5.69 19.92
C ALA A 23 9.99 6.82 19.00
N GLU A 24 10.33 7.99 19.54
CA GLU A 24 10.90 9.11 18.78
C GLU A 24 12.23 8.75 18.12
N LEU A 25 13.13 8.09 18.86
CA LEU A 25 14.43 7.64 18.33
C LEU A 25 14.26 6.60 17.23
N ASP A 26 13.35 5.65 17.40
CA ASP A 26 13.05 4.63 16.40
C ASP A 26 12.51 5.27 15.11
N GLU A 27 11.64 6.28 15.22
CA GLU A 27 11.13 7.03 14.08
C GLU A 27 12.25 7.82 13.37
N MET A 28 13.12 8.49 14.13
CA MET A 28 14.27 9.18 13.56
C MET A 28 15.21 8.24 12.83
N MET A 29 15.52 7.09 13.40
CA MET A 29 16.36 6.07 12.77
C MET A 29 15.71 5.49 11.52
N GLY A 30 14.39 5.24 11.55
CA GLY A 30 13.65 4.80 10.39
C GLY A 30 13.71 5.81 9.24
N THR A 31 13.51 7.09 9.54
CA THR A 31 13.62 8.17 8.56
C THR A 31 15.04 8.29 8.01
N PHE A 32 16.05 8.21 8.88
CA PHE A 32 17.46 8.23 8.49
C PHE A 32 17.78 7.07 7.53
N ASN A 33 17.32 5.87 7.82
CA ASN A 33 17.53 4.70 6.99
C ASN A 33 16.81 4.84 5.62
N ASP A 34 15.61 5.41 5.58
CA ASP A 34 14.88 5.69 4.34
C ASP A 34 15.64 6.69 3.46
N ILE A 35 16.22 7.73 4.05
CA ILE A 35 17.05 8.70 3.34
C ILE A 35 18.30 8.02 2.77
N SER A 36 18.98 7.20 3.56
CA SER A 36 20.16 6.46 3.14
C SER A 36 19.87 5.51 1.99
N GLU A 37 18.75 4.81 2.04
CA GLU A 37 18.28 3.95 0.95
C GLU A 37 17.95 4.77 -0.31
N GLY A 38 17.30 5.92 -0.15
CA GLY A 38 17.05 6.84 -1.26
C GLY A 38 18.33 7.31 -1.94
N PHE A 39 19.35 7.63 -1.16
CA PHE A 39 20.68 8.01 -1.69
C PHE A 39 21.33 6.85 -2.45
N ARG A 40 21.23 5.64 -1.92
CA ARG A 40 21.73 4.45 -2.61
C ARG A 40 21.05 4.25 -3.96
N GLN A 41 19.74 4.46 -4.03
CA GLN A 41 18.99 4.37 -5.29
C GLN A 41 19.37 5.48 -6.27
N ILE A 42 19.63 6.70 -5.80
CA ILE A 42 20.14 7.79 -6.62
C ILE A 42 21.50 7.42 -7.21
N ASN A 43 22.41 6.89 -6.41
CA ASN A 43 23.73 6.46 -6.87
C ASN A 43 23.63 5.36 -7.93
N ALA A 44 22.72 4.41 -7.75
CA ALA A 44 22.49 3.35 -8.74
C ALA A 44 21.95 3.92 -10.07
N ALA A 45 21.01 4.86 -10.00
CA ALA A 45 20.46 5.52 -11.18
C ALA A 45 21.52 6.37 -11.90
N GLU A 46 22.36 7.08 -11.17
CA GLU A 46 23.48 7.84 -11.70
C GLU A 46 24.47 6.94 -12.43
N SER A 47 24.79 5.78 -11.86
CA SER A 47 25.64 4.78 -12.52
C SER A 47 25.04 4.28 -13.84
N ARG A 48 23.72 4.06 -13.89
CA ARG A 48 23.04 3.68 -15.12
C ARG A 48 23.13 4.79 -16.19
N VAL A 49 22.99 6.04 -15.78
CA VAL A 49 23.18 7.19 -16.69
C VAL A 49 24.59 7.20 -17.26
N ASP A 50 25.62 7.01 -16.44
CA ASP A 50 27.00 6.96 -16.87
C ASP A 50 27.26 5.85 -17.89
N LEU A 51 26.67 4.67 -17.70
CA LEU A 51 26.77 3.55 -18.63
C LEU A 51 26.08 3.83 -19.98
N GLN A 52 25.01 4.61 -19.99
CA GLN A 52 24.24 4.89 -21.21
C GLN A 52 24.78 6.06 -22.05
N ARG A 53 25.69 6.88 -21.53
CA ARG A 53 26.20 8.07 -22.23
C ARG A 53 26.81 7.76 -23.59
N GLY A 54 27.56 6.67 -23.69
CA GLY A 54 28.17 6.26 -24.94
C GLY A 54 27.13 5.92 -26.03
N ALA A 55 26.11 5.17 -25.67
CA ALA A 55 25.03 4.79 -26.58
C ALA A 55 24.21 6.01 -27.02
N VAL A 56 24.02 7.01 -26.18
CA VAL A 56 23.37 8.28 -26.53
C VAL A 56 24.21 9.06 -27.57
N ALA A 57 25.51 9.11 -27.37
CA ALA A 57 26.42 9.77 -28.35
C ALA A 57 26.36 9.11 -29.73
N GLU A 58 26.06 7.82 -29.83
CA GLU A 58 25.82 7.06 -31.04
C GLU A 58 24.41 7.22 -31.63
N GLY A 59 23.54 7.99 -30.96
CA GLY A 59 22.20 8.29 -31.44
C GLY A 59 21.11 7.29 -31.00
N SER A 60 21.38 6.41 -30.03
CA SER A 60 20.40 5.46 -29.53
C SER A 60 19.21 6.16 -28.85
N LEU A 61 18.01 6.02 -29.40
CA LEU A 61 16.79 6.55 -28.85
C LEU A 61 16.43 5.87 -27.51
N ASN A 62 16.65 4.57 -27.42
CA ASN A 62 16.39 3.81 -26.19
C ASN A 62 17.30 4.27 -25.03
N ALA A 63 18.59 4.54 -25.32
CA ALA A 63 19.51 5.08 -24.33
C ALA A 63 19.09 6.48 -23.86
N LYS A 64 18.62 7.34 -24.76
CA LYS A 64 18.06 8.65 -24.42
C LYS A 64 16.86 8.53 -23.49
N GLN A 65 15.93 7.63 -23.77
CA GLN A 65 14.75 7.38 -22.96
C GLN A 65 15.12 6.86 -21.56
N GLN A 66 16.09 5.95 -21.48
CA GLN A 66 16.55 5.42 -20.20
C GLN A 66 17.24 6.49 -19.34
N ILE A 67 18.08 7.33 -19.94
CA ILE A 67 18.71 8.46 -19.25
C ILE A 67 17.64 9.43 -18.74
N ALA A 68 16.66 9.77 -19.56
CA ALA A 68 15.57 10.66 -19.17
C ALA A 68 14.78 10.09 -17.99
N SER A 69 14.47 8.80 -18.02
CA SER A 69 13.78 8.10 -16.94
C SER A 69 14.61 8.09 -15.67
N ASP A 70 15.90 7.81 -15.74
CA ASP A 70 16.78 7.79 -14.58
C ASP A 70 16.98 9.19 -13.97
N ILE A 71 17.12 10.23 -14.81
CA ILE A 71 17.21 11.61 -14.32
C ILE A 71 15.92 12.03 -13.62
N GLU A 72 14.77 11.71 -14.17
CA GLU A 72 13.48 11.99 -13.53
C GLU A 72 13.33 11.23 -12.20
N PHE A 73 13.74 9.98 -12.16
CA PHE A 73 13.78 9.19 -10.92
C PHE A 73 14.67 9.86 -9.87
N ILE A 74 15.87 10.29 -10.26
CA ILE A 74 16.82 10.97 -9.36
C ILE A 74 16.21 12.27 -8.83
N ARG A 75 15.59 13.07 -9.68
CA ARG A 75 14.95 14.34 -9.27
C ARG A 75 13.83 14.12 -8.27
N LYS A 76 12.95 13.16 -8.53
CA LYS A 76 11.87 12.80 -7.59
C LYS A 76 12.42 12.28 -6.27
N GLN A 77 13.41 11.40 -6.33
CA GLN A 77 14.03 10.83 -5.13
C GLN A 77 14.74 11.91 -4.30
N MET A 78 15.43 12.86 -4.94
CA MET A 78 16.03 13.99 -4.24
C MET A 78 15.00 14.88 -3.57
N GLU A 79 13.86 15.13 -4.21
CA GLU A 79 12.77 15.91 -3.62
C GLU A 79 12.19 15.21 -2.40
N GLU A 80 11.95 13.91 -2.48
CA GLU A 80 11.51 13.09 -1.36
C GLU A 80 12.53 13.09 -0.21
N ASN A 81 13.80 12.91 -0.52
CA ASN A 81 14.88 12.94 0.47
C ASN A 81 15.00 14.31 1.14
N LYS A 82 14.82 15.38 0.38
CA LYS A 82 14.78 16.75 0.93
C LYS A 82 13.68 16.93 1.97
N GLU A 83 12.49 16.44 1.68
CA GLU A 83 11.35 16.46 2.61
C GLU A 83 11.64 15.61 3.85
N GLN A 84 12.21 14.44 3.69
CA GLN A 84 12.58 13.55 4.79
C GLN A 84 13.66 14.16 5.68
N ILE A 85 14.66 14.82 5.10
CA ILE A 85 15.70 15.54 5.87
C ILE A 85 15.08 16.69 6.65
N ALA A 86 14.18 17.46 6.06
CA ALA A 86 13.46 18.54 6.74
C ALA A 86 12.64 18.01 7.92
N LYS A 87 11.95 16.89 7.73
CA LYS A 87 11.22 16.19 8.79
C LYS A 87 12.14 15.77 9.92
N LEU A 88 13.29 15.18 9.59
CA LEU A 88 14.27 14.73 10.58
C LEU A 88 14.89 15.91 11.35
N GLN A 89 15.16 17.03 10.69
CA GLN A 89 15.62 18.27 11.35
C GLN A 89 14.56 18.79 12.31
N ALA A 90 13.27 18.80 11.93
CA ALA A 90 12.18 19.23 12.79
C ALA A 90 12.02 18.30 14.01
N MET A 91 12.13 17.00 13.82
CA MET A 91 12.09 16.02 14.92
C MET A 91 13.22 16.23 15.91
N LEU A 92 14.44 16.47 15.43
CA LEU A 92 15.59 16.77 16.30
C LEU A 92 15.42 18.07 17.08
N LYS A 93 14.87 19.11 16.44
CA LYS A 93 14.62 20.40 17.07
C LYS A 93 13.57 20.31 18.18
N ASN A 94 12.54 19.49 17.99
CA ASN A 94 11.42 19.31 18.92
C ASN A 94 11.67 18.21 19.95
N SER A 95 12.68 17.37 19.74
CA SER A 95 13.04 16.29 20.64
C SER A 95 13.75 16.81 21.88
N LYS A 96 13.46 16.21 23.03
CA LYS A 96 14.24 16.41 24.25
C LYS A 96 15.63 15.77 24.19
N THR A 97 15.88 14.96 23.17
CA THR A 97 17.16 14.30 22.95
C THR A 97 18.13 15.27 22.28
N ASN A 98 19.04 15.81 23.06
CA ASN A 98 20.07 16.72 22.56
C ASN A 98 21.36 15.95 22.23
N SER A 99 21.32 15.19 21.10
CA SER A 99 22.48 14.43 20.64
C SER A 99 23.26 15.21 19.58
N SER A 100 24.51 15.55 19.89
CA SER A 100 25.39 16.18 18.90
C SER A 100 25.74 15.24 17.75
N GLN A 101 25.75 13.94 17.98
CA GLN A 101 25.98 12.93 16.95
C GLN A 101 24.85 12.87 15.92
N LEU A 102 23.58 12.92 16.37
CA LEU A 102 22.42 12.97 15.49
C LEU A 102 22.38 14.27 14.66
N LYS A 103 22.70 15.40 15.27
CA LYS A 103 22.81 16.69 14.57
C LYS A 103 23.86 16.64 13.47
N LYS A 104 25.03 16.09 13.76
CA LYS A 104 26.11 15.92 12.77
C LYS A 104 25.72 14.96 11.67
N ALA A 105 25.03 13.86 11.98
CA ALA A 105 24.53 12.92 11.00
C ALA A 105 23.54 13.57 10.02
N VAL A 106 22.61 14.38 10.53
CA VAL A 106 21.65 15.12 9.70
C VAL A 106 22.33 16.18 8.85
N GLU A 107 23.31 16.89 9.40
CA GLU A 107 24.13 17.84 8.65
C GLU A 107 24.88 17.14 7.51
N SER A 108 25.45 15.98 7.77
CA SER A 108 26.09 15.14 6.75
C SER A 108 25.15 14.74 5.64
N LEU A 109 23.90 14.34 5.97
CA LEU A 109 22.86 14.04 4.98
C LEU A 109 22.51 15.25 4.11
N THR A 110 22.43 16.44 4.71
CA THR A 110 22.17 17.70 4.01
C THR A 110 23.30 18.02 3.02
N GLN A 111 24.54 17.87 3.44
CA GLN A 111 25.71 18.07 2.60
C GLN A 111 25.74 17.07 1.44
N GLU A 112 25.41 15.81 1.69
CA GLU A 112 25.33 14.77 0.67
C GLU A 112 24.23 15.05 -0.34
N LEU A 113 23.05 15.51 0.10
CA LEU A 113 21.97 15.92 -0.78
C LEU A 113 22.37 17.09 -1.68
N ASN A 114 23.04 18.09 -1.12
CA ASN A 114 23.55 19.24 -1.87
C ASN A 114 24.57 18.82 -2.93
N ALA A 115 25.47 17.90 -2.61
CA ALA A 115 26.43 17.35 -3.54
C ALA A 115 25.75 16.59 -4.68
N LYS A 116 24.71 15.81 -4.37
CA LYS A 116 23.91 15.10 -5.40
C LYS A 116 23.13 16.06 -6.29
N THR A 117 22.58 17.11 -5.73
CA THR A 117 21.91 18.18 -6.50
C THR A 117 22.85 18.83 -7.47
N GLN A 118 24.05 19.19 -7.02
CA GLN A 118 25.07 19.77 -7.89
C GLN A 118 25.50 18.79 -8.99
N ARG A 119 25.67 17.52 -8.65
CA ARG A 119 26.03 16.50 -9.64
C ARG A 119 24.98 16.31 -10.72
N ILE A 120 23.70 16.35 -10.38
CA ILE A 120 22.64 16.22 -11.38
C ILE A 120 22.55 17.45 -12.28
N GLU A 121 22.79 18.65 -11.75
CA GLU A 121 22.89 19.88 -12.53
C GLU A 121 24.05 19.82 -13.54
N GLU A 122 25.21 19.32 -13.10
CA GLU A 122 26.37 19.10 -13.99
C GLU A 122 26.06 18.07 -15.08
N LEU A 123 25.39 16.98 -14.74
CA LEU A 123 24.96 15.97 -15.70
C LEU A 123 23.99 16.53 -16.73
N GLN A 124 23.02 17.32 -16.31
CA GLN A 124 22.07 17.97 -17.20
C GLN A 124 22.76 18.94 -18.15
N ALA A 125 23.71 19.72 -17.65
CA ALA A 125 24.51 20.65 -18.47
C ALA A 125 25.39 19.90 -19.48
N GLU A 126 26.02 18.80 -19.07
CA GLU A 126 26.82 17.94 -19.95
C GLU A 126 25.99 17.32 -21.07
N LEU A 127 24.81 16.80 -20.75
CA LEU A 127 23.89 16.24 -21.74
C LEU A 127 23.41 17.31 -22.72
N ALA A 128 23.08 18.50 -22.23
CA ALA A 128 22.69 19.63 -23.08
C ALA A 128 23.81 20.05 -24.03
N SER A 129 25.08 20.03 -23.59
CA SER A 129 26.24 20.35 -24.43
C SER A 129 26.45 19.36 -25.59
N LYS A 130 25.91 18.14 -25.47
CA LYS A 130 25.95 17.10 -26.50
C LYS A 130 24.69 17.07 -27.37
N ASN A 131 23.93 18.16 -27.43
CA ASN A 131 22.67 18.29 -28.17
C ASN A 131 21.56 17.33 -27.69
N ILE A 132 21.66 16.86 -26.47
CA ILE A 132 20.61 16.08 -25.81
C ILE A 132 19.73 17.05 -25.02
N ARG A 133 18.63 17.47 -25.65
CA ARG A 133 17.72 18.43 -25.02
C ARG A 133 16.90 17.73 -23.94
N ILE A 134 17.09 18.16 -22.70
CA ILE A 134 16.36 17.62 -21.54
C ILE A 134 14.86 17.82 -21.67
N GLN A 135 14.41 18.90 -22.33
CA GLN A 135 12.98 19.12 -22.59
C GLN A 135 12.35 18.06 -23.49
N GLU A 136 13.08 17.58 -24.52
CA GLU A 136 12.63 16.46 -25.36
C GLU A 136 12.63 15.15 -24.55
N LEU A 137 13.60 14.99 -23.67
CA LEU A 137 13.69 13.86 -22.77
C LEU A 137 12.57 13.89 -21.72
N ASP A 138 12.26 15.05 -21.15
CA ASP A 138 11.15 15.23 -20.18
C ASP A 138 9.80 14.90 -20.83
N ALA A 139 9.57 15.31 -22.08
CA ALA A 139 8.36 14.96 -22.82
C ALA A 139 8.25 13.45 -23.05
N ALA A 140 9.35 12.79 -23.45
CA ALA A 140 9.38 11.35 -23.65
C ALA A 140 9.13 10.58 -22.33
N VAL A 141 9.68 11.02 -21.23
CA VAL A 141 9.44 10.44 -19.90
C VAL A 141 8.00 10.65 -19.46
N THR A 142 7.43 11.82 -19.70
CA THR A 142 6.03 12.10 -19.38
C THR A 142 5.10 11.18 -20.16
N ASP A 143 5.35 10.97 -21.45
CA ASP A 143 4.58 10.04 -22.28
C ASP A 143 4.71 8.59 -21.80
N LEU A 144 5.93 8.14 -21.48
CA LEU A 144 6.16 6.80 -20.93
C LEU A 144 5.48 6.61 -19.57
N ASN A 145 5.51 7.60 -18.70
CA ASN A 145 4.87 7.55 -17.41
C ASN A 145 3.33 7.54 -17.54
N ALA A 146 2.78 8.26 -18.51
CA ALA A 146 1.35 8.23 -18.81
C ALA A 146 0.92 6.84 -19.27
N VAL A 147 1.65 6.22 -20.22
CA VAL A 147 1.38 4.85 -20.67
C VAL A 147 1.50 3.84 -19.53
N LYS A 148 2.54 3.95 -18.72
CA LYS A 148 2.74 3.08 -17.55
C LYS A 148 1.61 3.23 -16.54
N SER A 149 1.16 4.45 -16.30
CA SER A 149 0.04 4.74 -15.40
C SER A 149 -1.27 4.14 -15.93
N GLU A 150 -1.55 4.26 -17.22
CA GLU A 150 -2.71 3.64 -17.87
C GLU A 150 -2.67 2.12 -17.76
N LEU A 151 -1.52 1.50 -18.05
CA LEU A 151 -1.34 0.04 -17.92
C LEU A 151 -1.52 -0.44 -16.49
N THR A 152 -1.00 0.31 -15.51
CA THR A 152 -1.17 0.00 -14.09
C THR A 152 -2.63 0.09 -13.68
N ALA A 153 -3.34 1.15 -14.07
CA ALA A 153 -4.75 1.34 -13.79
C ALA A 153 -5.60 0.23 -14.45
N GLU A 154 -5.29 -0.14 -15.68
CA GLU A 154 -5.97 -1.23 -16.40
C GLU A 154 -5.74 -2.58 -15.69
N ASN A 155 -4.51 -2.86 -15.28
CA ASN A 155 -4.17 -4.10 -14.56
C ASN A 155 -4.84 -4.15 -13.19
N GLU A 156 -4.91 -3.04 -12.46
CA GLU A 156 -5.63 -2.95 -11.19
C GLU A 156 -7.13 -3.17 -11.38
N ALA A 157 -7.72 -2.58 -12.42
CA ALA A 157 -9.14 -2.79 -12.76
C ALA A 157 -9.43 -4.25 -13.10
N LYS A 158 -8.58 -4.89 -13.90
CA LYS A 158 -8.68 -6.32 -14.22
C LYS A 158 -8.54 -7.20 -12.98
N ALA A 159 -7.57 -6.92 -12.12
CA ALA A 159 -7.37 -7.67 -10.87
C ALA A 159 -8.58 -7.53 -9.94
N LYS A 160 -9.16 -6.34 -9.84
CA LYS A 160 -10.38 -6.08 -9.07
C LYS A 160 -11.57 -6.87 -9.64
N THR A 161 -11.76 -6.87 -10.95
CA THR A 161 -12.82 -7.63 -11.61
C THR A 161 -12.66 -9.13 -11.37
N VAL A 162 -11.46 -9.68 -11.50
CA VAL A 162 -11.16 -11.09 -11.20
C VAL A 162 -11.46 -11.41 -9.74
N ALA A 163 -11.05 -10.55 -8.81
CA ALA A 163 -11.30 -10.74 -7.38
C ALA A 163 -12.81 -10.71 -7.07
N GLU A 164 -13.58 -9.81 -7.68
CA GLU A 164 -15.03 -9.74 -7.54
C GLU A 164 -15.73 -10.98 -8.10
N GLN A 165 -15.31 -11.46 -9.27
CA GLN A 165 -15.81 -12.69 -9.87
C GLN A 165 -15.49 -13.91 -9.00
N ASP A 166 -14.27 -14.01 -8.51
CA ASP A 166 -13.84 -15.09 -7.61
C ASP A 166 -14.65 -15.09 -6.32
N LYS A 167 -14.87 -13.92 -5.73
CA LYS A 167 -15.74 -13.76 -4.57
C LYS A 167 -17.17 -14.19 -4.86
N ALA A 168 -17.73 -13.80 -5.99
CA ALA A 168 -19.09 -14.15 -6.39
C ALA A 168 -19.24 -15.66 -6.58
N LEU A 169 -18.26 -16.32 -7.23
CA LEU A 169 -18.25 -17.77 -7.42
C LEU A 169 -18.14 -18.56 -6.12
N ASN A 170 -17.50 -17.99 -5.09
CA ASN A 170 -17.28 -18.64 -3.81
C ASN A 170 -18.18 -18.13 -2.69
N THR A 171 -19.15 -17.27 -3.01
CA THR A 171 -20.12 -16.77 -2.06
C THR A 171 -21.36 -17.65 -2.07
N ALA A 172 -21.76 -18.10 -0.92
CA ALA A 172 -23.05 -18.76 -0.69
C ALA A 172 -23.80 -18.03 0.41
N TRP A 173 -25.09 -18.28 0.45
CA TRP A 173 -25.99 -17.68 1.42
C TRP A 173 -26.74 -18.78 2.11
N PHE A 174 -26.84 -18.72 3.41
CA PHE A 174 -27.64 -19.66 4.17
C PHE A 174 -28.60 -18.96 5.12
N VAL A 175 -29.64 -19.64 5.46
CA VAL A 175 -30.57 -19.26 6.50
C VAL A 175 -31.11 -20.53 7.13
N PHE A 176 -31.36 -20.48 8.43
CA PHE A 176 -32.06 -21.55 9.11
C PHE A 176 -33.21 -20.98 9.94
N GLY A 177 -34.25 -21.79 10.08
CA GLY A 177 -35.42 -21.45 10.82
C GLY A 177 -36.46 -22.55 10.70
N THR A 178 -37.57 -22.44 11.43
CA THR A 178 -38.68 -23.34 11.24
C THR A 178 -39.35 -23.10 9.90
N LYS A 179 -40.09 -24.09 9.37
CA LYS A 179 -40.84 -23.93 8.14
C LYS A 179 -41.77 -22.72 8.19
N LYS A 180 -42.39 -22.48 9.32
CA LYS A 180 -43.28 -21.33 9.54
C LYS A 180 -42.52 -20.01 9.43
N GLU A 181 -41.38 -19.89 10.13
CA GLU A 181 -40.51 -18.67 10.06
C GLU A 181 -40.07 -18.39 8.66
N LEU A 182 -39.60 -19.42 7.92
CA LEU A 182 -39.09 -19.25 6.57
C LEU A 182 -40.19 -18.90 5.55
N LYS A 183 -41.41 -19.38 5.79
CA LYS A 183 -42.60 -18.97 5.00
C LYS A 183 -43.01 -17.54 5.29
N ASP A 184 -43.05 -17.17 6.57
CA ASP A 184 -43.41 -15.81 7.01
C ASP A 184 -42.42 -14.77 6.47
N GLN A 185 -41.14 -15.13 6.35
CA GLN A 185 -40.08 -14.29 5.76
C GLN A 185 -39.97 -14.40 4.24
N LYS A 186 -40.91 -15.08 3.59
CA LYS A 186 -40.94 -15.27 2.13
C LYS A 186 -39.72 -15.96 1.53
N ILE A 187 -39.13 -16.88 2.29
CA ILE A 187 -37.97 -17.68 1.86
C ILE A 187 -38.39 -19.02 1.29
N LEU A 188 -39.42 -19.63 1.89
CA LEU A 188 -40.05 -20.85 1.38
C LEU A 188 -41.38 -20.57 0.76
N SER A 189 -41.69 -21.28 -0.30
CA SER A 189 -43.00 -21.25 -0.94
C SER A 189 -44.07 -21.99 -0.11
N GLY A 190 -45.29 -21.46 -0.09
CA GLY A 190 -46.35 -21.87 0.82
C GLY A 190 -47.02 -23.21 0.58
N SER A 191 -46.75 -23.93 -0.49
CA SER A 191 -47.45 -25.17 -0.78
C SER A 191 -46.82 -26.39 -0.14
N GLY A 192 -47.13 -26.60 1.12
CA GLY A 192 -46.65 -27.76 1.87
C GLY A 192 -47.23 -29.12 1.48
N LEU A 193 -48.06 -29.22 0.46
CA LEU A 193 -48.80 -30.46 0.16
C LEU A 193 -48.07 -31.46 -0.73
N PHE A 194 -47.10 -31.04 -1.55
CA PHE A 194 -46.54 -31.91 -2.57
C PHE A 194 -45.05 -31.92 -2.73
N LYS A 195 -44.37 -30.99 -2.11
CA LYS A 195 -42.91 -30.91 -2.17
C LYS A 195 -42.37 -30.34 -0.88
N LYS A 196 -41.33 -30.92 -0.37
CA LYS A 196 -40.45 -30.23 0.58
C LYS A 196 -40.32 -28.80 0.05
N GLY A 197 -40.70 -27.79 0.82
CA GLY A 197 -40.77 -26.42 0.37
C GLY A 197 -39.61 -26.04 -0.53
N SER A 198 -39.87 -25.45 -1.64
CA SER A 198 -38.84 -24.93 -2.54
C SER A 198 -38.46 -23.51 -2.18
N VAL A 199 -37.20 -23.18 -2.30
CA VAL A 199 -36.72 -21.83 -2.12
C VAL A 199 -37.28 -20.92 -3.22
N LEU A 200 -37.81 -19.76 -2.84
CA LEU A 200 -38.34 -18.78 -3.79
C LEU A 200 -37.20 -18.19 -4.64
N LYS A 201 -37.54 -17.73 -5.84
CA LYS A 201 -36.60 -17.07 -6.74
C LYS A 201 -36.20 -15.70 -6.21
N ASP A 202 -35.01 -15.25 -6.57
CA ASP A 202 -34.28 -14.06 -6.04
C ASP A 202 -35.11 -12.77 -5.88
N GLY A 203 -36.10 -12.50 -6.71
CA GLY A 203 -36.91 -11.28 -6.62
C GLY A 203 -37.85 -11.19 -5.43
N ASP A 204 -38.21 -12.33 -4.84
CA ASP A 204 -39.25 -12.42 -3.80
C ASP A 204 -38.72 -12.77 -2.41
N ILE A 205 -37.42 -12.98 -2.28
CA ILE A 205 -36.78 -13.43 -1.06
C ILE A 205 -36.37 -12.24 -0.21
N ASN A 206 -36.58 -12.28 1.10
CA ASN A 206 -36.04 -11.33 2.03
C ASN A 206 -34.55 -11.63 2.27
N LYS A 207 -33.69 -10.95 1.51
CA LYS A 207 -32.23 -11.15 1.54
C LYS A 207 -31.58 -10.77 2.87
N ASP A 208 -32.22 -9.90 3.64
CA ASP A 208 -31.70 -9.47 4.94
C ASP A 208 -31.71 -10.59 5.98
N TYR A 209 -32.47 -11.65 5.73
CA TYR A 209 -32.54 -12.81 6.60
C TYR A 209 -31.42 -13.82 6.39
N PHE A 210 -30.67 -13.69 5.30
CA PHE A 210 -29.60 -14.61 4.93
C PHE A 210 -28.26 -14.18 5.52
N THR A 211 -27.44 -15.17 5.86
CA THR A 211 -26.05 -14.97 6.21
C THR A 211 -25.15 -15.34 5.02
N GLN A 212 -24.28 -14.44 4.67
CA GLN A 212 -23.30 -14.64 3.60
C GLN A 212 -22.09 -15.40 4.11
N ILE A 213 -21.64 -16.38 3.36
CA ILE A 213 -20.43 -17.15 3.68
C ILE A 213 -19.54 -17.26 2.44
N ASP A 214 -18.25 -17.51 2.69
CA ASP A 214 -17.29 -17.92 1.68
C ASP A 214 -17.11 -19.44 1.79
N ILE A 215 -17.46 -20.16 0.73
CA ILE A 215 -17.40 -21.64 0.71
C ILE A 215 -15.98 -22.19 0.83
N ARG A 216 -14.97 -21.37 0.60
CA ARG A 216 -13.55 -21.77 0.74
C ARG A 216 -13.10 -21.82 2.19
N THR A 217 -13.65 -20.96 3.04
CA THR A 217 -13.26 -20.81 4.45
C THR A 217 -14.28 -21.38 5.43
N THR A 218 -15.56 -21.39 5.07
CA THR A 218 -16.63 -21.93 5.91
C THR A 218 -16.80 -23.43 5.64
N LYS A 219 -16.32 -24.26 6.54
CA LYS A 219 -16.35 -25.72 6.41
C LYS A 219 -17.57 -26.36 7.05
N GLU A 220 -18.15 -25.72 8.03
CA GLU A 220 -19.35 -26.17 8.71
C GLU A 220 -20.19 -25.02 9.21
N ILE A 221 -21.47 -25.27 9.34
CA ILE A 221 -22.45 -24.34 9.91
C ILE A 221 -23.07 -25.03 11.12
N LYS A 222 -22.95 -24.44 12.31
CA LYS A 222 -23.56 -24.98 13.52
C LYS A 222 -25.06 -24.82 13.51
N LEU A 223 -25.76 -25.93 13.71
CA LEU A 223 -27.19 -25.97 13.94
C LEU A 223 -27.46 -26.28 15.42
N TYR A 224 -28.44 -25.61 15.99
CA TYR A 224 -28.81 -25.79 17.39
C TYR A 224 -30.02 -26.74 17.54
N SER A 225 -30.39 -27.43 16.49
CA SER A 225 -31.48 -28.41 16.44
C SER A 225 -30.91 -29.82 16.22
N LYS A 226 -31.57 -30.82 16.80
CA LYS A 226 -31.17 -32.23 16.60
C LYS A 226 -31.48 -32.75 15.19
N ASP A 227 -32.52 -32.24 14.58
CA ASP A 227 -32.96 -32.62 13.24
C ASP A 227 -33.12 -31.39 12.38
N ALA A 228 -32.57 -31.45 11.18
CA ALA A 228 -32.69 -30.39 10.21
C ALA A 228 -32.82 -30.95 8.79
N ASP A 229 -33.71 -30.37 8.01
CA ASP A 229 -33.80 -30.61 6.58
C ASP A 229 -32.97 -29.53 5.85
N VAL A 230 -32.17 -29.95 4.91
CA VAL A 230 -31.37 -29.04 4.09
C VAL A 230 -32.00 -28.91 2.70
N LEU A 231 -32.27 -27.67 2.32
CA LEU A 231 -32.74 -27.30 1.00
C LEU A 231 -31.68 -26.44 0.32
N THR A 232 -31.39 -26.70 -0.92
CA THR A 232 -30.40 -25.97 -1.70
C THR A 232 -30.97 -25.58 -3.05
N THR A 233 -30.52 -24.44 -3.55
CA THR A 233 -30.82 -23.98 -4.92
C THR A 233 -29.92 -24.60 -5.98
N HIS A 234 -28.85 -25.28 -5.54
CA HIS A 234 -27.91 -25.98 -6.41
C HIS A 234 -28.30 -27.46 -6.57
N PRO A 235 -27.90 -28.12 -7.68
CA PRO A 235 -28.08 -29.55 -7.84
C PRO A 235 -27.42 -30.31 -6.70
N THR A 236 -28.09 -31.38 -6.24
CA THR A 236 -27.56 -32.26 -5.20
C THR A 236 -26.25 -32.90 -5.66
N GLY A 237 -25.18 -32.69 -4.90
CA GLY A 237 -23.86 -33.24 -5.19
C GLY A 237 -22.79 -32.20 -5.51
N SER A 238 -23.12 -30.92 -5.44
CA SER A 238 -22.14 -29.81 -5.54
C SER A 238 -21.60 -29.40 -4.17
#